data_0926b31228002bcebce5dbc66ef563b4
#
_entry.id   0926b31228002bcebce5dbc66ef563b4
#
_cell.length_a   1.000
_cell.length_b   1.000
_cell.length_c   1.000
_cell.angle_alpha   90.00
_cell.angle_beta   90.00
_cell.angle_gamma   90.00
#
_symmetry.space_group_name_H-M   'P 1'
#
loop_
_entity.id
_entity.type
_entity.pdbx_description
1 polymer ?
#
loop_
_entity_poly.entity_id
_entity_poly.type
_entity_poly.pdbx_seq_one_letter_code
_entity_poly.pdbx_strand_id
1 'polypeptide(L)'
;LTDLNSPLSRSGSEANPVNARLNDSDAPFGESHGPLLTGAFAPVFEELVLDALPVDGEIPADLNGVYLRNGPNPRFEPNGTYHPFDGDGMIHAAQFDRGRVTYRNKWVRTDALLKEERAGASPFWGIMGTLKGRSDRRLKDTANTDVVAHGGHAVASWYLAGTPYLIDPITLETIRKADYVRAPGNGFSAHPKVDEHSGELCYFDYGHEPPYMWYGVIDAAGTLKHHVPIELPGSRLPHDMAITEHYSILHDL
;
A
#
# COMPACT_ATOMS: atom_id res chain seq x y z
N LEU A 1 -28.43 -0.40 50.33
CA LEU A 1 -28.98 -1.32 49.36
C LEU A 1 -29.92 -0.54 48.46
N THR A 2 -29.36 0.12 47.45
CA THR A 2 -30.09 0.83 46.39
C THR A 2 -29.85 0.16 45.06
N ASP A 3 -30.97 -0.16 44.43
CA ASP A 3 -31.15 -0.86 43.18
C ASP A 3 -30.38 -0.20 42.02
N LEU A 4 -29.49 -0.98 41.40
CA LEU A 4 -28.75 -0.62 40.19
C LEU A 4 -29.26 -1.40 38.97
N ASN A 5 -30.56 -1.28 38.68
CA ASN A 5 -31.16 -1.85 37.46
C ASN A 5 -32.12 -0.84 36.80
N SER A 6 -31.56 0.18 36.16
CA SER A 6 -32.27 0.95 35.15
C SER A 6 -31.67 0.66 33.78
N PRO A 7 -32.46 0.22 32.79
CA PRO A 7 -31.95 0.04 31.44
C PRO A 7 -31.70 1.43 30.80
N LEU A 8 -30.45 1.69 30.42
CA LEU A 8 -30.09 2.80 29.58
C LEU A 8 -30.90 2.70 28.27
N SER A 9 -31.82 3.62 28.08
CA SER A 9 -32.51 3.80 26.80
C SER A 9 -31.48 4.06 25.71
N ARG A 10 -31.32 3.12 24.81
CA ARG A 10 -30.58 3.34 23.55
C ARG A 10 -31.39 4.37 22.75
N SER A 11 -30.97 5.62 22.78
CA SER A 11 -31.35 6.60 21.76
C SER A 11 -30.86 6.04 20.42
N GLY A 12 -31.77 5.92 19.45
CA GLY A 12 -31.46 5.42 18.13
C GLY A 12 -30.31 6.26 17.53
N SER A 13 -29.14 5.62 17.39
CA SER A 13 -28.07 6.21 16.60
C SER A 13 -28.55 6.15 15.14
N GLU A 14 -28.81 7.30 14.54
CA GLU A 14 -28.88 7.40 13.08
C GLU A 14 -27.61 6.73 12.54
N ALA A 15 -27.78 5.71 11.70
CA ALA A 15 -26.67 4.95 11.14
C ALA A 15 -25.76 5.94 10.42
N ASN A 16 -24.48 6.01 10.86
CA ASN A 16 -23.48 6.82 10.21
C ASN A 16 -23.44 6.43 8.72
N PRO A 17 -23.61 7.36 7.78
CA PRO A 17 -23.66 7.06 6.34
C PRO A 17 -22.40 6.32 5.84
N VAL A 18 -21.27 6.43 6.53
CA VAL A 18 -20.05 5.65 6.26
C VAL A 18 -20.28 4.17 6.60
N ASN A 19 -20.93 3.84 7.71
CA ASN A 19 -21.23 2.46 8.08
C ASN A 19 -22.32 1.82 7.21
N ALA A 20 -23.26 2.59 6.68
CA ALA A 20 -24.29 2.08 5.77
C ALA A 20 -23.67 1.62 4.42
N ARG A 21 -22.62 2.29 3.95
CA ARG A 21 -21.91 1.90 2.71
C ARG A 21 -20.95 0.73 2.88
N LEU A 22 -20.48 0.46 4.11
CA LEU A 22 -19.63 -0.69 4.42
C LEU A 22 -20.43 -2.01 4.57
N ASN A 23 -21.75 -1.94 4.69
CA ASN A 23 -22.63 -3.09 4.87
C ASN A 23 -23.29 -3.61 3.59
N ASP A 24 -23.08 -2.96 2.44
CA ASP A 24 -23.49 -3.48 1.13
C ASP A 24 -22.46 -4.52 0.66
N SER A 25 -22.55 -5.70 1.27
CA SER A 25 -21.64 -6.84 1.07
C SER A 25 -22.01 -7.71 -0.12
N ASP A 26 -22.62 -7.15 -1.14
CA ASP A 26 -22.72 -7.87 -2.40
C ASP A 26 -21.30 -7.96 -2.98
N ALA A 27 -20.82 -9.21 -3.17
CA ALA A 27 -19.51 -9.48 -3.75
C ALA A 27 -19.45 -8.84 -5.15
N PRO A 28 -18.84 -7.66 -5.31
CA PRO A 28 -18.98 -6.87 -6.54
C PRO A 28 -18.38 -7.55 -7.76
N PHE A 29 -17.47 -8.51 -7.52
CA PHE A 29 -16.84 -9.34 -8.55
C PHE A 29 -17.30 -10.81 -8.51
N GLY A 30 -18.33 -11.13 -7.70
CA GLY A 30 -18.79 -12.50 -7.50
C GLY A 30 -17.89 -13.35 -6.59
N GLU A 31 -18.44 -14.47 -6.12
CA GLU A 31 -17.74 -15.39 -5.21
C GLU A 31 -16.67 -16.26 -5.91
N SER A 32 -16.65 -16.26 -7.24
CA SER A 32 -15.75 -17.10 -8.04
C SER A 32 -14.26 -16.75 -7.88
N HIS A 33 -13.95 -15.54 -7.40
CA HIS A 33 -12.57 -15.06 -7.20
C HIS A 33 -12.01 -15.37 -5.80
N GLY A 34 -12.82 -15.96 -4.92
CA GLY A 34 -12.42 -16.36 -3.58
C GLY A 34 -12.85 -15.36 -2.48
N PRO A 35 -12.60 -15.71 -1.20
CA PRO A 35 -13.13 -14.97 -0.05
C PRO A 35 -12.49 -13.60 0.18
N LEU A 36 -11.35 -13.32 -0.47
CA LEU A 36 -10.58 -12.10 -0.27
C LEU A 36 -11.11 -10.88 -1.08
N LEU A 37 -12.33 -11.00 -1.62
CA LEU A 37 -13.05 -9.91 -2.29
C LEU A 37 -14.47 -9.73 -1.74
N THR A 38 -14.74 -10.30 -0.55
CA THR A 38 -16.07 -10.27 0.06
C THR A 38 -16.01 -9.83 1.51
N GLY A 39 -17.11 -9.36 2.06
CA GLY A 39 -17.22 -8.95 3.46
C GLY A 39 -16.24 -7.83 3.81
N ALA A 40 -15.44 -8.02 4.84
CA ALA A 40 -14.43 -7.04 5.28
C ALA A 40 -13.29 -6.80 4.26
N PHE A 41 -13.14 -7.71 3.28
CA PHE A 41 -12.17 -7.61 2.20
C PHE A 41 -12.77 -7.14 0.87
N ALA A 42 -14.05 -6.79 0.86
CA ALA A 42 -14.70 -6.28 -0.34
C ALA A 42 -14.02 -4.97 -0.78
N PRO A 43 -13.72 -4.82 -2.09
CA PRO A 43 -13.08 -3.62 -2.60
C PRO A 43 -13.97 -2.39 -2.48
N VAL A 44 -13.33 -1.25 -2.30
CA VAL A 44 -13.95 0.08 -2.30
C VAL A 44 -13.81 0.67 -3.71
N PHE A 45 -14.89 1.21 -4.27
CA PHE A 45 -14.90 1.74 -5.65
C PHE A 45 -14.90 3.27 -5.73
N GLU A 46 -14.98 3.95 -4.60
CA GLU A 46 -15.03 5.40 -4.56
C GLU A 46 -13.77 5.99 -3.91
N GLU A 47 -13.26 7.05 -4.51
CA GLU A 47 -12.29 7.93 -3.86
C GLU A 47 -13.07 8.98 -3.07
N LEU A 48 -12.83 9.05 -1.77
CA LEU A 48 -13.58 9.89 -0.84
C LEU A 48 -12.70 10.99 -0.25
N VAL A 49 -13.32 12.12 0.05
CA VAL A 49 -12.79 13.15 0.92
C VAL A 49 -13.87 13.48 1.94
N LEU A 50 -13.59 13.28 3.22
CA LEU A 50 -14.48 13.56 4.33
C LEU A 50 -13.79 14.59 5.24
N ASP A 51 -14.20 15.85 5.13
CA ASP A 51 -13.52 16.99 5.78
C ASP A 51 -13.64 17.03 7.30
N ALA A 52 -14.62 16.32 7.87
CA ALA A 52 -14.76 16.16 9.31
C ALA A 52 -15.39 14.81 9.61
N LEU A 53 -14.64 13.92 10.23
CA LEU A 53 -15.20 12.68 10.76
C LEU A 53 -15.87 12.93 12.12
N PRO A 54 -17.00 12.25 12.40
CA PRO A 54 -17.52 12.22 13.76
C PRO A 54 -16.52 11.51 14.67
N VAL A 55 -16.28 12.12 15.82
CA VAL A 55 -15.35 11.60 16.83
C VAL A 55 -16.13 11.19 18.07
N ASP A 56 -15.92 9.96 18.53
CA ASP A 56 -16.39 9.50 19.83
C ASP A 56 -15.24 9.63 20.84
N GLY A 57 -15.38 10.56 21.78
CA GLY A 57 -14.32 10.97 22.69
C GLY A 57 -13.61 12.25 22.24
N GLU A 58 -12.34 12.38 22.58
CA GLU A 58 -11.52 13.56 22.32
C GLU A 58 -10.21 13.19 21.63
N ILE A 59 -9.89 13.89 20.54
CA ILE A 59 -8.57 13.82 19.91
C ILE A 59 -7.67 14.87 20.57
N PRO A 60 -6.46 14.50 21.08
CA PRO A 60 -5.52 15.46 21.63
C PRO A 60 -5.22 16.61 20.67
N ALA A 61 -5.29 17.85 21.16
CA ALA A 61 -5.11 19.03 20.32
C ALA A 61 -3.66 19.20 19.79
N ASP A 62 -2.70 18.53 20.42
CA ASP A 62 -1.29 18.48 20.02
C ASP A 62 -0.99 17.39 19.01
N LEU A 63 -1.92 16.47 18.75
CA LEU A 63 -1.80 15.48 17.67
C LEU A 63 -2.02 16.17 16.32
N ASN A 64 -0.93 16.34 15.59
CA ASN A 64 -0.94 16.93 14.25
C ASN A 64 -0.12 16.07 13.29
N GLY A 65 -0.62 15.86 12.07
CA GLY A 65 0.06 15.08 11.06
C GLY A 65 -0.88 14.22 10.23
N VAL A 66 -0.30 13.32 9.44
CA VAL A 66 -1.06 12.42 8.58
C VAL A 66 -0.65 10.98 8.87
N TYR A 67 -1.64 10.17 9.22
CA TYR A 67 -1.48 8.72 9.23
C TYR A 67 -1.84 8.18 7.85
N LEU A 68 -0.93 7.41 7.25
CA LEU A 68 -1.12 6.77 5.96
C LEU A 68 -1.16 5.25 6.10
N ARG A 69 -2.05 4.62 5.35
CA ARG A 69 -2.11 3.17 5.18
C ARG A 69 -2.24 2.84 3.72
N ASN A 70 -1.41 1.91 3.23
CA ASN A 70 -1.54 1.31 1.91
C ASN A 70 -2.19 -0.07 2.02
N GLY A 71 -2.89 -0.48 0.97
CA GLY A 71 -3.47 -1.82 0.90
C GLY A 71 -4.00 -2.17 -0.48
N PRO A 72 -4.19 -3.47 -0.75
CA PRO A 72 -4.72 -3.94 -2.01
C PRO A 72 -6.21 -3.62 -2.14
N ASN A 73 -6.60 -2.98 -3.23
CA ASN A 73 -7.98 -2.65 -3.54
C ASN A 73 -8.21 -2.72 -5.07
N PRO A 74 -8.53 -3.89 -5.63
CA PRO A 74 -8.65 -4.05 -7.07
C PRO A 74 -9.74 -3.14 -7.64
N ARG A 75 -9.38 -2.35 -8.64
CA ARG A 75 -10.29 -1.44 -9.35
C ARG A 75 -11.18 -2.17 -10.33
N PHE A 76 -10.62 -3.20 -10.97
CA PHE A 76 -11.28 -4.01 -11.98
C PHE A 76 -11.35 -5.47 -11.55
N GLU A 77 -12.33 -6.18 -12.08
CA GLU A 77 -12.51 -7.61 -11.82
C GLU A 77 -11.24 -8.40 -12.17
N PRO A 78 -10.69 -9.18 -11.23
CA PRO A 78 -9.49 -10.00 -11.48
C PRO A 78 -9.75 -11.12 -12.47
N ASN A 79 -8.73 -11.48 -13.25
CA ASN A 79 -8.77 -12.65 -14.12
C ASN A 79 -8.41 -13.93 -13.33
N GLY A 80 -9.41 -14.70 -12.92
CA GLY A 80 -9.24 -15.96 -12.19
C GLY A 80 -9.15 -15.75 -10.67
N THR A 81 -8.42 -16.63 -9.99
CA THR A 81 -8.29 -16.59 -8.52
C THR A 81 -7.51 -15.35 -8.10
N TYR A 82 -8.12 -14.53 -7.26
CA TYR A 82 -7.50 -13.33 -6.73
C TYR A 82 -6.50 -13.64 -5.61
N HIS A 83 -5.39 -12.92 -5.63
CA HIS A 83 -4.46 -12.83 -4.52
C HIS A 83 -4.28 -11.36 -4.11
N PRO A 84 -4.15 -11.01 -2.81
CA PRO A 84 -4.04 -9.61 -2.38
C PRO A 84 -2.91 -8.83 -3.06
N PHE A 85 -1.82 -9.47 -3.44
CA PHE A 85 -0.71 -8.82 -4.16
C PHE A 85 -1.10 -8.32 -5.56
N ASP A 86 -2.22 -8.77 -6.11
CA ASP A 86 -2.71 -8.37 -7.44
C ASP A 86 -3.67 -7.16 -7.38
N GLY A 87 -4.13 -6.78 -6.18
CA GLY A 87 -5.01 -5.62 -6.01
C GLY A 87 -4.26 -4.31 -6.19
N ASP A 88 -4.92 -3.30 -6.76
CA ASP A 88 -4.33 -1.97 -6.90
C ASP A 88 -4.06 -1.35 -5.54
N GLY A 89 -2.93 -0.65 -5.40
CA GLY A 89 -2.63 0.09 -4.21
C GLY A 89 -3.64 1.21 -3.98
N MET A 90 -4.27 1.21 -2.80
CA MET A 90 -5.09 2.32 -2.35
C MET A 90 -4.52 2.88 -1.06
N ILE A 91 -4.20 4.17 -1.09
CA ILE A 91 -3.76 4.88 0.10
C ILE A 91 -4.99 5.42 0.82
N HIS A 92 -5.03 5.16 2.13
CA HIS A 92 -5.99 5.75 3.06
C HIS A 92 -5.23 6.71 3.97
N ALA A 93 -5.75 7.92 4.15
CA ALA A 93 -5.15 8.95 4.99
C ALA A 93 -6.13 9.43 6.05
N ALA A 94 -5.64 9.52 7.28
CA ALA A 94 -6.29 10.27 8.34
C ALA A 94 -5.38 11.45 8.72
N GLN A 95 -5.83 12.66 8.39
CA GLN A 95 -5.11 13.89 8.71
C GLN A 95 -5.67 14.49 9.99
N PHE A 96 -4.80 14.65 10.98
CA PHE A 96 -5.11 15.25 12.28
C PHE A 96 -4.64 16.71 12.32
N ASP A 97 -5.51 17.60 12.77
CA ASP A 97 -5.20 19.02 13.01
C ASP A 97 -6.06 19.54 14.15
N ARG A 98 -5.41 19.87 15.28
CA ARG A 98 -6.02 20.53 16.45
C ARG A 98 -7.36 19.91 16.89
N GLY A 99 -7.35 18.59 17.13
CA GLY A 99 -8.53 17.85 17.59
C GLY A 99 -9.56 17.52 16.50
N ARG A 100 -9.24 17.77 15.23
CA ARG A 100 -10.07 17.41 14.07
C ARG A 100 -9.39 16.33 13.25
N VAL A 101 -10.18 15.51 12.56
CA VAL A 101 -9.67 14.51 11.63
C VAL A 101 -10.42 14.60 10.30
N THR A 102 -9.62 14.64 9.22
CA THR A 102 -10.09 14.53 7.84
C THR A 102 -9.66 13.17 7.30
N TYR A 103 -10.54 12.49 6.59
CA TYR A 103 -10.22 11.24 5.91
C TYR A 103 -10.25 11.41 4.40
N ARG A 104 -9.34 10.70 3.71
CA ARG A 104 -9.39 10.53 2.26
C ARG A 104 -8.78 9.21 1.84
N ASN A 105 -9.17 8.73 0.67
CA ASN A 105 -8.55 7.58 0.02
C ASN A 105 -8.39 7.83 -1.47
N LYS A 106 -7.31 7.30 -2.05
CA LYS A 106 -7.06 7.30 -3.50
C LYS A 106 -6.26 6.09 -3.93
N TRP A 107 -6.54 5.63 -5.15
CA TRP A 107 -5.66 4.66 -5.79
C TRP A 107 -4.32 5.27 -6.18
N VAL A 108 -3.27 4.50 -6.00
CA VAL A 108 -1.97 4.81 -6.60
C VAL A 108 -2.09 4.63 -8.12
N ARG A 109 -1.94 5.69 -8.88
CA ARG A 109 -2.05 5.69 -10.35
C ARG A 109 -0.81 5.06 -10.99
N THR A 110 -0.67 3.74 -10.80
CA THR A 110 0.41 2.97 -11.44
C THR A 110 0.20 2.89 -12.96
N ASP A 111 1.26 2.59 -13.70
CA ASP A 111 1.12 2.34 -15.15
C ASP A 111 0.16 1.19 -15.45
N ALA A 112 0.14 0.19 -14.57
CA ALA A 112 -0.75 -0.95 -14.69
C ALA A 112 -2.21 -0.53 -14.51
N LEU A 113 -2.53 0.22 -13.46
CA LEU A 113 -3.87 0.74 -13.24
C LEU A 113 -4.32 1.67 -14.39
N LEU A 114 -3.45 2.57 -14.83
CA LEU A 114 -3.75 3.44 -15.98
C LEU A 114 -4.00 2.66 -17.27
N LYS A 115 -3.38 1.48 -17.44
CA LYS A 115 -3.65 0.58 -18.56
C LYS A 115 -5.02 -0.07 -18.44
N GLU A 116 -5.41 -0.50 -17.24
CA GLU A 116 -6.74 -1.05 -16.95
C GLU A 116 -7.84 0.00 -17.17
N GLU A 117 -7.64 1.21 -16.66
CA GLU A 117 -8.60 2.31 -16.85
C GLU A 117 -8.84 2.62 -18.33
N ARG A 118 -7.78 2.60 -19.17
CA ARG A 118 -7.93 2.77 -20.63
C ARG A 118 -8.63 1.60 -21.30
N ALA A 119 -8.46 0.40 -20.78
CA ALA A 119 -9.06 -0.81 -21.33
C ALA A 119 -10.50 -1.06 -20.82
N GLY A 120 -10.88 -0.46 -19.70
CA GLY A 120 -12.15 -0.74 -19.01
C GLY A 120 -12.20 -2.13 -18.36
N ALA A 121 -11.07 -2.85 -18.30
CA ALA A 121 -10.96 -4.20 -17.75
C ALA A 121 -9.50 -4.52 -17.40
N SER A 122 -9.27 -5.53 -16.55
CA SER A 122 -7.93 -6.01 -16.25
C SER A 122 -7.39 -6.93 -17.37
N PRO A 123 -6.27 -6.59 -18.00
CA PRO A 123 -5.57 -7.50 -18.93
C PRO A 123 -4.57 -8.41 -18.19
N PHE A 124 -4.44 -8.30 -16.87
CA PHE A 124 -3.47 -9.02 -16.06
C PHE A 124 -4.08 -10.30 -15.47
N TRP A 125 -3.25 -11.31 -15.28
CA TRP A 125 -3.70 -12.61 -14.74
C TRP A 125 -3.33 -12.83 -13.27
N GLY A 126 -2.59 -11.93 -12.68
CA GLY A 126 -2.15 -12.02 -11.30
C GLY A 126 -1.20 -13.17 -10.98
N ILE A 127 -0.74 -13.21 -9.74
CA ILE A 127 0.25 -14.18 -9.24
C ILE A 127 -0.26 -15.62 -9.38
N MET A 128 -1.49 -15.88 -9.01
CA MET A 128 -2.07 -17.22 -9.08
C MET A 128 -2.30 -17.69 -10.51
N GLY A 129 -2.50 -16.77 -11.45
CA GLY A 129 -2.63 -17.07 -12.89
C GLY A 129 -1.32 -17.49 -13.52
N THR A 130 -0.20 -16.92 -13.13
CA THR A 130 1.13 -17.23 -13.66
C THR A 130 1.60 -18.64 -13.29
N LEU A 131 1.21 -19.14 -12.12
CA LEU A 131 1.54 -20.50 -11.66
C LEU A 131 0.93 -21.60 -12.51
N LYS A 132 -0.08 -21.30 -13.36
CA LYS A 132 -0.75 -22.26 -14.24
C LYS A 132 -0.12 -22.39 -15.64
N GLY A 133 1.13 -21.97 -15.84
CA GLY A 133 1.87 -22.25 -17.06
C GLY A 133 1.58 -21.38 -18.29
N ARG A 134 1.02 -20.20 -18.11
CA ARG A 134 0.79 -19.24 -19.21
C ARG A 134 2.06 -18.46 -19.55
N SER A 135 2.27 -18.19 -20.86
CA SER A 135 3.50 -17.59 -21.38
C SER A 135 3.54 -16.05 -21.32
N ASP A 136 2.43 -15.39 -21.09
CA ASP A 136 2.29 -13.91 -21.06
C ASP A 136 2.36 -13.34 -19.63
N ARG A 137 3.37 -13.71 -18.91
CA ARG A 137 3.58 -13.54 -17.46
C ARG A 137 3.90 -12.11 -17.02
N ARG A 138 3.23 -11.12 -17.49
CA ARG A 138 3.39 -9.77 -16.93
C ARG A 138 2.60 -9.67 -15.65
N LEU A 139 3.31 -9.72 -14.52
CA LEU A 139 2.74 -9.37 -13.23
C LEU A 139 2.31 -7.90 -13.27
N LYS A 140 1.24 -7.61 -12.55
CA LYS A 140 0.75 -6.26 -12.36
C LYS A 140 1.57 -5.59 -11.25
N ASP A 141 2.32 -4.53 -11.56
CA ASP A 141 2.91 -3.66 -10.53
C ASP A 141 1.79 -2.84 -9.90
N THR A 142 1.51 -3.11 -8.64
CA THR A 142 0.33 -2.57 -7.96
C THR A 142 0.66 -1.51 -6.92
N ALA A 143 1.93 -1.36 -6.50
CA ALA A 143 2.36 -0.45 -5.45
C ALA A 143 1.48 -0.51 -4.17
N ASN A 144 1.02 -1.72 -3.79
CA ASN A 144 -0.01 -1.93 -2.78
C ASN A 144 0.50 -2.38 -1.42
N THR A 145 1.81 -2.63 -1.29
CA THR A 145 2.33 -3.38 -0.15
C THR A 145 2.74 -2.49 1.01
N ASP A 146 3.45 -1.41 0.72
CA ASP A 146 3.97 -0.54 1.76
C ASP A 146 3.89 0.94 1.37
N VAL A 147 3.93 1.81 2.38
CA VAL A 147 4.03 3.25 2.21
C VAL A 147 4.91 3.85 3.31
N VAL A 148 5.96 4.55 2.91
CA VAL A 148 6.88 5.23 3.85
C VAL A 148 6.99 6.72 3.51
N ALA A 149 7.28 7.55 4.50
CA ALA A 149 7.55 8.97 4.29
C ALA A 149 9.03 9.18 3.95
N HIS A 150 9.32 9.82 2.82
CA HIS A 150 10.69 10.15 2.41
C HIS A 150 10.75 11.40 1.52
N GLY A 151 11.66 12.29 1.79
CA GLY A 151 11.90 13.48 0.96
C GLY A 151 10.66 14.39 0.79
N GLY A 152 9.78 14.44 1.80
CA GLY A 152 8.54 15.23 1.74
C GLY A 152 7.39 14.54 0.97
N HIS A 153 7.56 13.31 0.55
CA HIS A 153 6.56 12.51 -0.15
C HIS A 153 6.18 11.25 0.63
N ALA A 154 5.04 10.66 0.33
CA ALA A 154 4.76 9.27 0.60
C ALA A 154 5.28 8.42 -0.56
N VAL A 155 6.00 7.36 -0.28
CA VAL A 155 6.57 6.44 -1.27
C VAL A 155 5.82 5.12 -1.17
N ALA A 156 4.98 4.83 -2.17
CA ALA A 156 4.24 3.58 -2.25
C ALA A 156 5.04 2.54 -3.05
N SER A 157 5.16 1.33 -2.53
CA SER A 157 5.97 0.27 -3.12
C SER A 157 5.25 -1.08 -3.18
N TRP A 158 5.77 -1.98 -3.98
CA TRP A 158 5.26 -3.32 -4.18
C TRP A 158 6.26 -4.38 -3.74
N TYR A 159 5.75 -5.47 -3.21
CA TYR A 159 6.50 -6.60 -2.69
C TYR A 159 7.46 -7.25 -3.70
N LEU A 160 7.06 -7.39 -4.96
CA LEU A 160 7.88 -8.05 -6.01
C LEU A 160 8.72 -7.04 -6.81
N ALA A 161 9.58 -6.29 -6.16
CA ALA A 161 10.57 -5.46 -6.84
C ALA A 161 9.99 -4.63 -7.99
N GLY A 162 8.90 -3.93 -7.71
CA GLY A 162 8.23 -3.03 -8.66
C GLY A 162 8.89 -1.67 -8.73
N THR A 163 8.19 -0.73 -9.34
CA THR A 163 8.60 0.69 -9.36
C THR A 163 7.91 1.41 -8.20
N PRO A 164 8.62 2.07 -7.30
CA PRO A 164 7.97 2.89 -6.27
C PRO A 164 7.34 4.13 -6.89
N TYR A 165 6.25 4.61 -6.29
CA TYR A 165 5.52 5.80 -6.71
C TYR A 165 5.56 6.86 -5.64
N LEU A 166 5.83 8.12 -6.04
CA LEU A 166 5.76 9.29 -5.18
C LEU A 166 4.33 9.79 -5.13
N ILE A 167 3.82 9.95 -3.93
CA ILE A 167 2.46 10.37 -3.61
C ILE A 167 2.55 11.66 -2.78
N ASP A 168 1.72 12.63 -3.08
CA ASP A 168 1.53 13.78 -2.21
C ASP A 168 0.82 13.31 -0.91
N PRO A 169 1.44 13.47 0.26
CA PRO A 169 0.89 12.90 1.50
C PRO A 169 -0.40 13.56 1.97
N ILE A 170 -0.75 14.73 1.44
CA ILE A 170 -1.95 15.49 1.81
C ILE A 170 -3.08 15.25 0.84
N THR A 171 -2.83 15.36 -0.46
CA THR A 171 -3.87 15.22 -1.49
C THR A 171 -4.05 13.78 -1.97
N LEU A 172 -3.07 12.91 -1.69
CA LEU A 172 -2.93 11.55 -2.18
C LEU A 172 -2.79 11.44 -3.71
N GLU A 173 -2.48 12.54 -4.39
CA GLU A 173 -2.21 12.48 -5.82
C GLU A 173 -0.91 11.73 -6.08
N THR A 174 -0.95 10.82 -7.05
CA THR A 174 0.26 10.18 -7.55
C THR A 174 1.03 11.19 -8.40
N ILE A 175 2.20 11.63 -7.91
CA ILE A 175 3.01 12.64 -8.57
C ILE A 175 3.75 12.05 -9.77
N ARG A 176 4.46 10.95 -9.56
CA ARG A 176 5.26 10.25 -10.57
C ARG A 176 5.84 8.94 -10.02
N LYS A 177 6.41 8.15 -10.89
CA LYS A 177 7.34 7.09 -10.48
C LYS A 177 8.55 7.70 -9.76
N ALA A 178 9.02 7.04 -8.72
CA ALA A 178 10.28 7.40 -8.09
C ALA A 178 11.43 6.86 -8.95
N ASP A 179 12.22 7.76 -9.48
CA ASP A 179 13.36 7.46 -10.35
C ASP A 179 14.64 7.32 -9.51
N TYR A 180 14.56 6.48 -8.50
CA TYR A 180 15.68 6.27 -7.57
C TYR A 180 16.77 5.40 -8.16
N VAL A 181 16.41 4.36 -8.90
CA VAL A 181 17.35 3.40 -9.47
C VAL A 181 17.14 3.33 -10.98
N ARG A 182 18.14 3.76 -11.74
CA ARG A 182 18.07 3.89 -13.21
C ARG A 182 18.73 2.74 -13.96
N ALA A 183 19.29 1.76 -13.27
CA ALA A 183 19.97 0.66 -13.92
C ALA A 183 18.97 -0.42 -14.39
N PRO A 184 19.19 -1.04 -15.56
CA PRO A 184 18.34 -2.13 -16.04
C PRO A 184 18.34 -3.32 -15.07
N GLY A 185 17.17 -3.87 -14.78
CA GLY A 185 17.01 -5.01 -13.89
C GLY A 185 16.98 -4.66 -12.40
N ASN A 186 17.08 -3.38 -12.05
CA ASN A 186 17.04 -2.94 -10.67
C ASN A 186 15.63 -2.50 -10.32
N GLY A 187 14.99 -3.25 -9.46
CA GLY A 187 13.73 -2.94 -8.85
C GLY A 187 13.90 -2.27 -7.49
N PHE A 188 12.80 -2.15 -6.80
CA PHE A 188 12.71 -1.62 -5.46
C PHE A 188 11.64 -2.42 -4.72
N SER A 189 12.01 -3.23 -3.77
CA SER A 189 11.06 -4.04 -3.03
C SER A 189 10.31 -3.20 -1.99
N ALA A 190 9.19 -3.71 -1.54
CA ALA A 190 8.49 -3.16 -0.39
C ALA A 190 9.34 -3.23 0.89
N HIS A 191 8.88 -2.56 1.92
CA HIS A 191 9.48 -2.48 3.25
C HIS A 191 10.86 -1.79 3.32
N PRO A 192 11.10 -0.70 2.54
CA PRO A 192 12.27 0.14 2.77
C PRO A 192 12.23 0.73 4.18
N LYS A 193 13.36 1.10 4.72
CA LYS A 193 13.46 1.75 6.04
C LYS A 193 14.02 3.15 5.88
N VAL A 194 13.41 4.10 6.56
CA VAL A 194 13.91 5.47 6.61
C VAL A 194 14.60 5.70 7.95
N ASP A 195 15.85 6.12 7.92
CA ASP A 195 16.53 6.61 9.10
C ASP A 195 16.04 8.03 9.40
N GLU A 196 15.35 8.20 10.53
CA GLU A 196 14.75 9.47 10.92
C GLU A 196 15.79 10.58 11.23
N HIS A 197 17.05 10.20 11.53
CA HIS A 197 18.11 11.16 11.84
C HIS A 197 18.78 11.72 10.60
N SER A 198 19.12 10.87 9.63
CA SER A 198 19.78 11.27 8.38
C SER A 198 18.79 11.59 7.26
N GLY A 199 17.56 11.07 7.34
CA GLY A 199 16.59 11.09 6.26
C GLY A 199 16.92 10.13 5.13
N GLU A 200 17.91 9.25 5.30
CA GLU A 200 18.26 8.26 4.30
C GLU A 200 17.23 7.13 4.24
N LEU A 201 16.91 6.72 3.02
CA LEU A 201 16.04 5.57 2.76
C LEU A 201 16.89 4.38 2.32
N CYS A 202 16.90 3.35 3.15
CA CYS A 202 17.55 2.07 2.87
C CYS A 202 16.54 1.13 2.22
N TYR A 203 16.92 0.49 1.13
CA TYR A 203 16.07 -0.44 0.41
C TYR A 203 16.85 -1.69 -0.03
N PHE A 204 16.14 -2.72 -0.38
CA PHE A 204 16.67 -3.88 -1.09
C PHE A 204 15.83 -4.16 -2.34
N ASP A 205 16.43 -4.91 -3.24
CA ASP A 205 15.79 -5.49 -4.41
C ASP A 205 16.25 -6.94 -4.54
N TYR A 206 15.43 -7.79 -5.16
CA TYR A 206 15.76 -9.18 -5.37
C TYR A 206 15.18 -9.70 -6.69
N GLY A 207 15.82 -10.72 -7.24
CA GLY A 207 15.46 -11.24 -8.54
C GLY A 207 15.86 -12.70 -8.74
N HIS A 208 15.66 -13.17 -9.99
CA HIS A 208 15.92 -14.56 -10.38
C HIS A 208 17.31 -14.76 -11.02
N GLU A 209 18.02 -13.66 -11.32
CA GLU A 209 19.35 -13.67 -11.91
C GLU A 209 20.40 -13.19 -10.90
N PRO A 210 21.64 -13.71 -10.96
CA PRO A 210 22.73 -13.22 -10.10
C PRO A 210 22.91 -11.69 -10.21
N PRO A 211 23.23 -11.04 -9.09
CA PRO A 211 23.62 -11.54 -7.78
C PRO A 211 22.46 -12.00 -6.89
N TYR A 212 21.23 -11.96 -7.36
CA TYR A 212 19.98 -12.31 -6.73
C TYR A 212 19.45 -11.30 -5.72
N MET A 213 20.28 -10.44 -5.15
CA MET A 213 19.86 -9.37 -4.26
C MET A 213 20.72 -8.12 -4.45
N TRP A 214 20.11 -6.98 -4.22
CA TRP A 214 20.78 -5.67 -4.20
C TRP A 214 20.39 -4.94 -2.93
N TYR A 215 21.31 -4.16 -2.40
CA TYR A 215 21.09 -3.23 -1.31
C TYR A 215 21.40 -1.82 -1.78
N GLY A 216 20.57 -0.85 -1.38
CA GLY A 216 20.78 0.54 -1.75
C GLY A 216 20.41 1.52 -0.66
N VAL A 217 20.97 2.73 -0.79
CA VAL A 217 20.72 3.88 0.06
C VAL A 217 20.45 5.10 -0.82
N ILE A 218 19.36 5.79 -0.51
CA ILE A 218 18.90 7.01 -1.16
C ILE A 218 18.94 8.12 -0.11
N ASP A 219 19.54 9.26 -0.41
CA ASP A 219 19.60 10.38 0.54
C ASP A 219 18.25 11.11 0.70
N ALA A 220 18.16 12.01 1.67
CA ALA A 220 16.94 12.76 1.97
C ALA A 220 16.44 13.61 0.77
N ALA A 221 17.31 13.91 -0.21
CA ALA A 221 16.96 14.63 -1.42
C ALA A 221 16.48 13.71 -2.57
N GLY A 222 16.46 12.39 -2.35
CA GLY A 222 16.06 11.40 -3.36
C GLY A 222 17.19 10.99 -4.31
N THR A 223 18.46 11.22 -3.94
CA THR A 223 19.62 10.85 -4.75
C THR A 223 20.18 9.51 -4.30
N LEU A 224 20.39 8.60 -5.26
CA LEU A 224 21.01 7.29 -4.99
C LEU A 224 22.46 7.47 -4.54
N LYS A 225 22.80 7.03 -3.35
CA LYS A 225 24.13 7.09 -2.74
C LYS A 225 24.89 5.78 -2.87
N HIS A 226 24.20 4.67 -2.61
CA HIS A 226 24.74 3.33 -2.71
C HIS A 226 23.78 2.45 -3.48
N HIS A 227 24.34 1.54 -4.27
CA HIS A 227 23.63 0.45 -4.91
C HIS A 227 24.63 -0.68 -5.14
N VAL A 228 24.62 -1.68 -4.30
CA VAL A 228 25.63 -2.73 -4.27
C VAL A 228 24.98 -4.12 -4.38
N PRO A 229 25.60 -5.05 -5.12
CA PRO A 229 25.15 -6.42 -5.17
C PRO A 229 25.41 -7.14 -3.85
N ILE A 230 24.46 -7.99 -3.46
CA ILE A 230 24.61 -8.97 -2.39
C ILE A 230 24.59 -10.35 -3.05
N GLU A 231 25.74 -10.99 -3.11
CA GLU A 231 25.86 -12.30 -3.75
C GLU A 231 25.21 -13.37 -2.87
N LEU A 232 24.18 -13.98 -3.38
CA LEU A 232 23.50 -15.11 -2.76
C LEU A 232 23.75 -16.39 -3.57
N PRO A 233 23.64 -17.57 -2.95
CA PRO A 233 23.84 -18.84 -3.67
C PRO A 233 22.71 -19.20 -4.63
N GLY A 234 21.62 -18.42 -4.63
CA GLY A 234 20.47 -18.62 -5.49
C GLY A 234 19.37 -17.57 -5.24
N SER A 235 18.35 -17.60 -6.07
CA SER A 235 17.17 -16.76 -5.90
C SER A 235 16.48 -17.02 -4.55
N ARG A 236 16.10 -15.95 -3.88
CA ARG A 236 15.44 -15.93 -2.58
C ARG A 236 14.17 -15.11 -2.65
N LEU A 237 13.38 -15.16 -1.59
CA LEU A 237 12.15 -14.39 -1.46
C LEU A 237 12.16 -13.58 -0.15
N PRO A 238 13.11 -12.67 0.04
CA PRO A 238 13.17 -11.85 1.24
C PRO A 238 11.94 -10.96 1.30
N HIS A 239 11.31 -10.86 2.47
CA HIS A 239 10.07 -10.10 2.61
C HIS A 239 10.31 -8.71 3.19
N ASP A 240 11.26 -8.57 4.07
CA ASP A 240 11.51 -7.34 4.83
C ASP A 240 13.01 -7.16 5.12
N MET A 241 13.35 -5.99 5.63
CA MET A 241 14.67 -5.65 6.13
C MET A 241 14.56 -4.86 7.44
N ALA A 242 15.65 -4.73 8.16
CA ALA A 242 15.74 -3.83 9.29
C ALA A 242 17.01 -2.98 9.23
N ILE A 243 17.00 -1.85 9.91
CA ILE A 243 18.19 -1.00 10.11
C ILE A 243 18.41 -0.74 11.60
N THR A 244 19.65 -0.55 11.97
CA THR A 244 20.08 -0.05 13.27
C THR A 244 21.06 1.10 13.03
N GLU A 245 21.54 1.73 14.08
CA GLU A 245 22.52 2.82 13.95
C GLU A 245 23.75 2.44 13.11
N HIS A 246 24.15 1.15 13.14
CA HIS A 246 25.41 0.71 12.50
C HIS A 246 25.23 -0.40 11.45
N TYR A 247 24.04 -0.98 11.30
CA TYR A 247 23.82 -2.15 10.46
C TYR A 247 22.52 -2.09 9.68
N SER A 248 22.56 -2.57 8.45
CA SER A 248 21.40 -3.01 7.69
C SER A 248 21.30 -4.53 7.75
N ILE A 249 20.12 -5.05 8.07
CA ILE A 249 19.86 -6.47 8.25
C ILE A 249 18.97 -6.94 7.09
N LEU A 250 19.51 -7.82 6.26
CA LEU A 250 18.83 -8.44 5.14
C LEU A 250 18.55 -9.91 5.43
N HIS A 251 17.49 -10.45 4.87
CA HIS A 251 17.10 -11.84 5.05
C HIS A 251 17.53 -12.69 3.85
N ASP A 252 18.14 -13.85 4.10
CA ASP A 252 18.40 -14.90 3.12
C ASP A 252 17.43 -16.07 3.36
N LEU A 253 16.16 -15.91 2.97
CA LEU A 253 15.06 -16.85 3.19
C LEU A 253 14.57 -17.47 1.89
#